data_eaae8a77d65463e1945249f00f975a60
#
_entry.id   eaae8a77d65463e1945249f00f975a60
#
_cell.length_a   1.000
_cell.length_b   1.000
_cell.length_c   1.000
_cell.angle_alpha   90.00
_cell.angle_beta   90.00
_cell.angle_gamma   90.00
#
_symmetry.space_group_name_H-M   'P 1'
#
loop_
_entity.id
_entity.type
_entity.pdbx_description
1 polymer ?
#
loop_
_entity_poly.entity_id
_entity_poly.type
_entity_poly.pdbx_seq_one_letter_code
_entity_poly.pdbx_strand_id
1 'polypeptide(L)'
;NGNDAKEQAANTAHVHAVEQAAAQALVEEKESESRFRHYGKGPWAAALSALAVVFSLFQMYASTFSAFDAINLRSWHIIFLLVLSFLMYPAWKGERRSRTRPTLFDALCIAAGLFSFGYLILNYTEITLRGGYFLPVDYFVASVGVIICFEMARRVVGSLAALAGVVFLYNFAGEWI
;
A
#
# COMPACT_ATOMS: atom_id res chain seq x y z
N ASN A 1 57.99 12.72 4.11
CA ASN A 1 57.50 13.68 5.03
C ASN A 1 56.28 14.52 4.59
N GLY A 2 56.37 15.58 3.75
CA GLY A 2 55.18 16.35 3.32
C GLY A 2 54.42 15.71 2.14
N ASN A 3 55.05 14.87 1.37
CA ASN A 3 54.44 14.15 0.27
C ASN A 3 53.60 12.96 0.75
N ASP A 4 54.07 12.24 1.76
CA ASP A 4 53.35 11.08 2.32
C ASP A 4 52.03 11.46 2.93
N ALA A 5 51.98 12.62 3.61
CA ALA A 5 50.75 13.16 4.21
C ALA A 5 49.71 13.60 3.15
N LYS A 6 50.20 14.16 2.02
CA LYS A 6 49.30 14.52 0.89
C LYS A 6 48.75 13.30 0.16
N GLU A 7 49.58 12.26 0.00
CA GLU A 7 49.17 11.02 -0.62
C GLU A 7 48.18 10.23 0.22
N GLN A 8 48.36 10.20 1.56
CA GLN A 8 47.37 9.63 2.49
C GLN A 8 46.08 10.41 2.52
N ALA A 9 46.12 11.75 2.47
CA ALA A 9 44.89 12.56 2.40
C ALA A 9 44.13 12.36 1.09
N ALA A 10 44.83 12.21 -0.03
CA ALA A 10 44.24 11.91 -1.32
C ALA A 10 43.61 10.50 -1.34
N ASN A 11 44.27 9.52 -0.73
CA ASN A 11 43.76 8.14 -0.67
C ASN A 11 42.54 8.00 0.22
N THR A 12 42.53 8.68 1.38
CA THR A 12 41.33 8.73 2.25
C THR A 12 40.16 9.45 1.57
N ALA A 13 40.39 10.54 0.88
CA ALA A 13 39.34 11.22 0.10
C ALA A 13 38.76 10.33 -1.01
N HIS A 14 39.62 9.56 -1.68
CA HIS A 14 39.21 8.61 -2.71
C HIS A 14 38.37 7.45 -2.11
N VAL A 15 38.77 6.90 -0.98
CA VAL A 15 38.01 5.85 -0.28
C VAL A 15 36.65 6.36 0.15
N HIS A 16 36.57 7.54 0.75
CA HIS A 16 35.26 8.13 1.11
C HIS A 16 34.37 8.43 -0.11
N ALA A 17 34.94 8.85 -1.23
CA ALA A 17 34.20 9.06 -2.46
C ALA A 17 33.63 7.74 -3.02
N VAL A 18 34.40 6.65 -2.99
CA VAL A 18 33.97 5.32 -3.41
C VAL A 18 32.90 4.77 -2.47
N GLU A 19 33.04 4.93 -1.14
CA GLU A 19 32.02 4.52 -0.17
C GLU A 19 30.71 5.29 -0.37
N GLN A 20 30.80 6.60 -0.60
CA GLN A 20 29.62 7.42 -0.87
C GLN A 20 28.94 7.03 -2.19
N ALA A 21 29.72 6.75 -3.24
CA ALA A 21 29.18 6.28 -4.52
C ALA A 21 28.52 4.89 -4.38
N ALA A 22 29.10 3.98 -3.61
CA ALA A 22 28.53 2.68 -3.33
C ALA A 22 27.25 2.78 -2.49
N ALA A 23 27.23 3.66 -1.48
CA ALA A 23 26.03 3.91 -0.69
C ALA A 23 24.92 4.55 -1.53
N GLN A 24 25.25 5.48 -2.41
CA GLN A 24 24.29 6.09 -3.36
C GLN A 24 23.76 5.06 -4.35
N ALA A 25 24.60 4.19 -4.90
CA ALA A 25 24.20 3.11 -5.79
C ALA A 25 23.24 2.12 -5.09
N LEU A 26 23.49 1.78 -3.82
CA LEU A 26 22.59 0.92 -3.01
C LEU A 26 21.26 1.60 -2.72
N VAL A 27 21.24 2.90 -2.48
CA VAL A 27 20.01 3.69 -2.29
C VAL A 27 19.23 3.75 -3.61
N GLU A 28 19.92 4.00 -4.73
CA GLU A 28 19.32 4.08 -6.06
C GLU A 28 18.81 2.71 -6.54
N GLU A 29 19.48 1.61 -6.20
CA GLU A 29 19.02 0.24 -6.41
C GLU A 29 17.77 -0.06 -5.58
N LYS A 30 17.74 0.28 -4.28
CA LYS A 30 16.56 0.17 -3.42
C LYS A 30 15.40 1.07 -3.86
N GLU A 31 15.68 2.29 -4.31
CA GLU A 31 14.66 3.19 -4.86
C GLU A 31 14.13 2.69 -6.21
N SER A 32 14.97 2.08 -7.04
CA SER A 32 14.51 1.44 -8.28
C SER A 32 13.71 0.16 -8.03
N GLU A 33 13.93 -0.52 -6.90
CA GLU A 33 13.07 -1.59 -6.41
C GLU A 33 11.76 -1.07 -5.81
N SER A 34 11.70 0.18 -5.34
CA SER A 34 10.45 0.80 -4.92
C SER A 34 9.55 1.00 -6.13
N ARG A 35 8.46 0.22 -6.16
CA ARG A 35 7.50 0.15 -7.27
C ARG A 35 6.58 1.39 -7.34
N PHE A 36 7.09 2.57 -7.00
CA PHE A 36 6.30 3.79 -7.02
C PHE A 36 6.05 4.31 -8.43
N ARG A 37 4.85 4.79 -8.67
CA ARG A 37 4.53 5.55 -9.86
C ARG A 37 5.10 6.96 -9.76
N HIS A 38 5.80 7.40 -10.81
CA HIS A 38 6.29 8.76 -10.94
C HIS A 38 5.29 9.60 -11.75
N TYR A 39 4.45 10.35 -11.06
CA TYR A 39 3.45 11.21 -11.72
C TYR A 39 4.03 12.55 -12.22
N GLY A 40 5.30 12.88 -11.95
CA GLY A 40 5.87 14.19 -12.27
C GLY A 40 5.10 15.33 -11.61
N LYS A 41 5.19 16.54 -12.21
CA LYS A 41 4.40 17.72 -11.81
C LYS A 41 3.11 17.77 -12.61
N GLY A 42 2.15 16.89 -12.35
CA GLY A 42 0.90 16.80 -13.10
C GLY A 42 -0.34 16.78 -12.20
N PRO A 43 -1.55 16.82 -12.79
CA PRO A 43 -2.80 16.80 -12.03
C PRO A 43 -2.96 15.56 -11.16
N TRP A 44 -2.40 14.43 -11.57
CA TRP A 44 -2.39 13.18 -10.79
C TRP A 44 -1.54 13.27 -9.52
N ALA A 45 -0.41 13.97 -9.58
CA ALA A 45 0.42 14.20 -8.38
C ALA A 45 -0.32 15.09 -7.37
N ALA A 46 -0.99 16.15 -7.86
CA ALA A 46 -1.80 17.02 -7.01
C ALA A 46 -2.98 16.28 -6.38
N ALA A 47 -3.69 15.45 -7.16
CA ALA A 47 -4.80 14.64 -6.66
C ALA A 47 -4.34 13.63 -5.58
N LEU A 48 -3.21 12.95 -5.81
CA LEU A 48 -2.63 12.02 -4.84
C LEU A 48 -2.23 12.71 -3.54
N SER A 49 -1.56 13.88 -3.65
CA SER A 49 -1.17 14.69 -2.49
C SER A 49 -2.39 15.19 -1.72
N ALA A 50 -3.41 15.68 -2.41
CA ALA A 50 -4.65 16.11 -1.80
C ALA A 50 -5.35 14.95 -1.06
N LEU A 51 -5.43 13.77 -1.68
CA LEU A 51 -6.00 12.58 -1.06
C LEU A 51 -5.23 12.15 0.20
N ALA A 52 -3.89 12.20 0.16
CA ALA A 52 -3.04 11.89 1.31
C ALA A 52 -3.26 12.89 2.46
N VAL A 53 -3.39 14.18 2.16
CA VAL A 53 -3.70 15.21 3.17
C VAL A 53 -5.08 14.99 3.77
N VAL A 54 -6.10 14.74 2.94
CA VAL A 54 -7.47 14.43 3.40
C VAL A 54 -7.47 13.20 4.29
N PHE A 55 -6.75 12.16 3.92
CA PHE A 55 -6.60 10.97 4.75
C PHE A 55 -5.96 11.26 6.10
N SER A 56 -4.87 12.04 6.13
CA SER A 56 -4.21 12.44 7.38
C SER A 56 -5.14 13.24 8.29
N LEU A 57 -5.85 14.21 7.74
CA LEU A 57 -6.83 15.02 8.49
C LEU A 57 -7.98 14.18 9.00
N PHE A 58 -8.49 13.26 8.18
CA PHE A 58 -9.53 12.31 8.59
C PHE A 58 -9.07 11.45 9.77
N GLN A 59 -7.84 10.93 9.73
CA GLN A 59 -7.30 10.12 10.83
C GLN A 59 -7.14 10.92 12.13
N MET A 60 -6.66 12.16 12.04
CA MET A 60 -6.58 13.05 13.21
C MET A 60 -7.95 13.33 13.79
N TYR A 61 -8.93 13.66 12.96
CA TYR A 61 -10.30 13.89 13.38
C TYR A 61 -10.92 12.66 14.04
N ALA A 62 -10.84 11.51 13.38
CA ALA A 62 -11.41 10.26 13.86
C ALA A 62 -10.78 9.78 15.18
N SER A 63 -9.46 9.98 15.35
CA SER A 63 -8.75 9.66 16.59
C SER A 63 -9.13 10.57 17.76
N THR A 64 -9.42 11.85 17.48
CA THR A 64 -9.70 12.84 18.52
C THR A 64 -11.15 12.79 18.99
N PHE A 65 -12.09 12.65 18.07
CA PHE A 65 -13.52 12.81 18.38
C PHE A 65 -14.28 11.50 18.56
N SER A 66 -13.64 10.34 18.33
CA SER A 66 -14.25 8.99 18.48
C SER A 66 -15.65 8.88 17.87
N ALA A 67 -15.89 9.57 16.74
CA ALA A 67 -17.20 9.75 16.14
C ALA A 67 -17.73 8.49 15.41
N PHE A 68 -16.88 7.47 15.26
CA PHE A 68 -17.17 6.28 14.47
C PHE A 68 -17.02 5.00 15.30
N ASP A 69 -17.86 4.02 15.02
CA ASP A 69 -17.64 2.65 15.48
C ASP A 69 -16.31 2.10 14.96
N ALA A 70 -15.67 1.23 15.75
CA ALA A 70 -14.35 0.69 15.44
C ALA A 70 -14.30 -0.01 14.05
N ILE A 71 -15.38 -0.67 13.63
CA ILE A 71 -15.46 -1.36 12.34
C ILE A 71 -15.59 -0.34 11.20
N ASN A 72 -16.46 0.65 11.35
CA ASN A 72 -16.63 1.72 10.37
C ASN A 72 -15.32 2.52 10.20
N LEU A 73 -14.66 2.87 11.31
CA LEU A 73 -13.38 3.57 11.26
C LEU A 73 -12.30 2.76 10.49
N ARG A 74 -12.20 1.46 10.77
CA ARG A 74 -11.27 0.56 10.06
C ARG A 74 -11.61 0.44 8.59
N SER A 75 -12.89 0.35 8.24
CA SER A 75 -13.34 0.27 6.84
C SER A 75 -12.99 1.54 6.06
N TRP A 76 -13.20 2.71 6.64
CA TRP A 76 -12.78 3.97 6.04
C TRP A 76 -11.26 4.05 5.87
N HIS A 77 -10.50 3.62 6.89
CA HIS A 77 -9.04 3.56 6.82
C HIS A 77 -8.57 2.67 5.66
N ILE A 78 -9.15 1.47 5.53
CA ILE A 78 -8.80 0.55 4.44
C ILE A 78 -9.17 1.13 3.07
N ILE A 79 -10.30 1.81 2.93
CA ILE A 79 -10.70 2.48 1.68
C ILE A 79 -9.63 3.50 1.25
N PHE A 80 -9.20 4.38 2.16
CA PHE A 80 -8.17 5.37 1.85
C PHE A 80 -6.84 4.70 1.47
N LEU A 81 -6.40 3.72 2.26
CA LEU A 81 -5.17 2.97 1.98
C LEU A 81 -5.23 2.26 0.63
N LEU A 82 -6.37 1.66 0.30
CA LEU A 82 -6.59 0.94 -0.94
C LEU A 82 -6.50 1.88 -2.14
N VAL A 83 -7.20 3.01 -2.10
CA VAL A 83 -7.16 4.00 -3.18
C VAL A 83 -5.74 4.55 -3.35
N LEU A 84 -5.08 4.96 -2.26
CA LEU A 84 -3.70 5.44 -2.29
C LEU A 84 -2.75 4.38 -2.84
N SER A 85 -2.84 3.14 -2.37
CA SER A 85 -1.96 2.05 -2.79
C SER A 85 -2.10 1.73 -4.28
N PHE A 86 -3.33 1.63 -4.79
CA PHE A 86 -3.54 1.34 -6.22
C PHE A 86 -3.16 2.51 -7.13
N LEU A 87 -3.25 3.73 -6.64
CA LEU A 87 -2.72 4.89 -7.35
C LEU A 87 -1.19 4.93 -7.32
N MET A 88 -0.56 4.64 -6.18
CA MET A 88 0.89 4.73 -6.03
C MET A 88 1.65 3.54 -6.62
N TYR A 89 1.12 2.32 -6.52
CA TYR A 89 1.81 1.10 -6.91
C TYR A 89 1.21 0.48 -8.17
N PRO A 90 1.97 0.35 -9.27
CA PRO A 90 1.51 -0.30 -10.49
C PRO A 90 1.33 -1.81 -10.29
N ALA A 91 0.38 -2.41 -11.03
CA ALA A 91 0.12 -3.86 -10.99
C ALA A 91 1.28 -4.69 -11.54
N TRP A 92 1.94 -4.23 -12.60
CA TRP A 92 3.00 -4.94 -13.31
C TRP A 92 4.31 -4.16 -13.37
N LYS A 93 5.43 -4.89 -13.22
CA LYS A 93 6.77 -4.35 -13.44
C LYS A 93 7.01 -4.25 -14.95
N GLY A 94 7.33 -3.09 -15.48
CA GLY A 94 7.90 -2.94 -16.80
C GLY A 94 7.09 -2.19 -17.85
N GLU A 95 5.83 -1.93 -17.67
CA GLU A 95 5.02 -1.20 -18.63
C GLU A 95 5.16 0.32 -18.42
N ARG A 96 5.82 1.03 -19.35
CA ARG A 96 6.03 2.50 -19.28
C ARG A 96 4.74 3.28 -19.05
N ARG A 97 3.63 2.80 -19.62
CA ARG A 97 2.30 3.42 -19.48
C ARG A 97 1.73 3.27 -18.07
N SER A 98 2.00 2.14 -17.42
CA SER A 98 1.57 1.85 -16.05
C SER A 98 2.30 2.69 -14.99
N ARG A 99 3.47 3.25 -15.33
CA ARG A 99 4.27 4.08 -14.43
C ARG A 99 3.83 5.54 -14.35
N THR A 100 3.07 6.03 -15.35
CA THR A 100 2.69 7.45 -15.46
C THR A 100 1.19 7.70 -15.28
N ARG A 101 0.35 6.67 -15.43
CA ARG A 101 -1.11 6.78 -15.30
C ARG A 101 -1.69 5.53 -14.66
N PRO A 102 -2.81 5.62 -13.90
CA PRO A 102 -3.53 4.46 -13.41
C PRO A 102 -4.06 3.64 -14.59
N THR A 103 -3.98 2.32 -14.47
CA THR A 103 -4.46 1.38 -15.48
C THR A 103 -5.96 1.09 -15.23
N LEU A 104 -6.68 0.62 -16.25
CA LEU A 104 -8.08 0.19 -16.09
C LEU A 104 -8.22 -0.88 -14.99
N PHE A 105 -7.25 -1.78 -14.89
CA PHE A 105 -7.21 -2.80 -13.83
C PHE A 105 -7.13 -2.17 -12.44
N ASP A 106 -6.38 -1.08 -12.26
CA ASP A 106 -6.32 -0.37 -10.98
C ASP A 106 -7.67 0.27 -10.63
N ALA A 107 -8.33 0.86 -11.62
CA ALA A 107 -9.66 1.43 -11.45
C ALA A 107 -10.70 0.36 -11.06
N LEU A 108 -10.64 -0.84 -11.68
CA LEU A 108 -11.49 -1.98 -11.31
C LEU A 108 -11.21 -2.46 -9.89
N CYS A 109 -9.94 -2.57 -9.49
CA CYS A 109 -9.57 -2.94 -8.12
C CYS A 109 -10.05 -1.90 -7.10
N ILE A 110 -9.92 -0.61 -7.40
CA ILE A 110 -10.45 0.46 -6.55
C ILE A 110 -11.97 0.34 -6.45
N ALA A 111 -12.67 0.18 -7.56
CA ALA A 111 -14.13 0.05 -7.57
C ALA A 111 -14.61 -1.18 -6.78
N ALA A 112 -13.95 -2.32 -6.93
CA ALA A 112 -14.26 -3.55 -6.20
C ALA A 112 -14.01 -3.38 -4.68
N GLY A 113 -12.93 -2.71 -4.30
CA GLY A 113 -12.66 -2.42 -2.91
C GLY A 113 -13.65 -1.43 -2.29
N LEU A 114 -13.97 -0.35 -3.01
CA LEU A 114 -15.00 0.61 -2.58
C LEU A 114 -16.37 -0.07 -2.44
N PHE A 115 -16.72 -0.95 -3.36
CA PHE A 115 -17.94 -1.75 -3.27
C PHE A 115 -17.94 -2.64 -2.03
N SER A 116 -16.87 -3.39 -1.78
CA SER A 116 -16.80 -4.33 -0.66
C SER A 116 -16.84 -3.62 0.69
N PHE A 117 -15.96 -2.66 0.92
CA PHE A 117 -15.90 -1.94 2.19
C PHE A 117 -17.05 -0.93 2.35
N GLY A 118 -17.54 -0.35 1.25
CA GLY A 118 -18.74 0.48 1.26
C GLY A 118 -19.99 -0.31 1.64
N TYR A 119 -20.14 -1.52 1.11
CA TYR A 119 -21.22 -2.43 1.52
C TYR A 119 -21.16 -2.70 3.04
N LEU A 120 -19.97 -2.98 3.56
CA LEU A 120 -19.79 -3.22 5.00
C LEU A 120 -20.19 -2.00 5.84
N ILE A 121 -19.80 -0.79 5.43
CA ILE A 121 -20.16 0.45 6.14
C ILE A 121 -21.68 0.66 6.14
N LEU A 122 -22.33 0.48 4.99
CA LEU A 122 -23.76 0.73 4.83
C LEU A 122 -24.64 -0.31 5.55
N ASN A 123 -24.21 -1.57 5.57
CA ASN A 123 -24.99 -2.68 6.15
C ASN A 123 -24.47 -3.12 7.52
N TYR A 124 -23.53 -2.39 8.12
CA TYR A 124 -22.91 -2.76 9.40
C TYR A 124 -23.93 -3.07 10.50
N THR A 125 -24.91 -2.20 10.65
CA THR A 125 -25.96 -2.36 11.69
C THR A 125 -26.79 -3.61 11.45
N GLU A 126 -27.19 -3.87 10.22
CA GLU A 126 -27.99 -5.06 9.89
C GLU A 126 -27.18 -6.35 10.07
N ILE A 127 -25.93 -6.36 9.62
CA ILE A 127 -25.03 -7.52 9.78
C ILE A 127 -24.84 -7.83 11.28
N THR A 128 -24.65 -6.80 12.10
CA THR A 128 -24.48 -6.94 13.55
C THR A 128 -25.75 -7.44 14.23
N LEU A 129 -26.92 -6.93 13.85
CA LEU A 129 -28.22 -7.34 14.41
C LEU A 129 -28.60 -8.78 14.06
N ARG A 130 -28.07 -9.32 12.93
CA ARG A 130 -28.29 -10.74 12.53
C ARG A 130 -27.57 -11.75 13.45
N GLY A 131 -26.70 -11.30 14.37
CA GLY A 131 -26.11 -12.16 15.40
C GLY A 131 -25.29 -13.33 14.88
N GLY A 132 -24.63 -13.20 13.72
CA GLY A 132 -23.80 -14.25 13.11
C GLY A 132 -24.46 -14.99 11.93
N TYR A 133 -25.71 -14.71 11.61
CA TYR A 133 -26.33 -15.22 10.39
C TYR A 133 -25.92 -14.35 9.20
N PHE A 134 -25.00 -14.85 8.38
CA PHE A 134 -24.54 -14.17 7.17
C PHE A 134 -25.31 -14.64 5.94
N LEU A 135 -25.67 -13.69 5.10
CA LEU A 135 -26.28 -13.96 3.81
C LEU A 135 -25.20 -14.40 2.78
N PRO A 136 -25.59 -15.14 1.74
CA PRO A 136 -24.64 -15.49 0.66
C PRO A 136 -23.96 -14.28 0.02
N VAL A 137 -24.65 -13.14 -0.02
CA VAL A 137 -24.10 -11.85 -0.48
C VAL A 137 -22.98 -11.36 0.41
N ASP A 138 -23.13 -11.50 1.74
CA ASP A 138 -22.10 -11.07 2.72
C ASP A 138 -20.80 -11.86 2.49
N TYR A 139 -20.90 -13.18 2.28
CA TYR A 139 -19.74 -14.02 1.94
C TYR A 139 -19.08 -13.63 0.63
N PHE A 140 -19.87 -13.36 -0.41
CA PHE A 140 -19.34 -12.93 -1.71
C PHE A 140 -18.59 -11.59 -1.56
N VAL A 141 -19.21 -10.61 -0.94
CA VAL A 141 -18.62 -9.28 -0.75
C VAL A 141 -17.36 -9.35 0.13
N ALA A 142 -17.38 -10.14 1.21
CA ALA A 142 -16.22 -10.37 2.05
C ALA A 142 -15.07 -11.02 1.27
N SER A 143 -15.36 -12.03 0.44
CA SER A 143 -14.35 -12.69 -0.40
C SER A 143 -13.70 -11.72 -1.38
N VAL A 144 -14.49 -10.86 -2.03
CA VAL A 144 -13.97 -9.79 -2.90
C VAL A 144 -13.05 -8.86 -2.11
N GLY A 145 -13.47 -8.43 -0.91
CA GLY A 145 -12.66 -7.57 -0.04
C GLY A 145 -11.32 -8.20 0.32
N VAL A 146 -11.32 -9.47 0.70
CA VAL A 146 -10.09 -10.22 1.02
C VAL A 146 -9.16 -10.30 -0.18
N ILE A 147 -9.67 -10.67 -1.36
CA ILE A 147 -8.87 -10.75 -2.60
C ILE A 147 -8.23 -9.41 -2.93
N ILE A 148 -8.98 -8.31 -2.82
CA ILE A 148 -8.47 -6.96 -3.07
C ILE A 148 -7.42 -6.55 -2.05
N CYS A 149 -7.58 -6.90 -0.77
CA CYS A 149 -6.57 -6.67 0.26
C CYS A 149 -5.27 -7.44 -0.03
N PHE A 150 -5.36 -8.70 -0.48
CA PHE A 150 -4.18 -9.46 -0.89
C PHE A 150 -3.50 -8.88 -2.12
N GLU A 151 -4.27 -8.41 -3.12
CA GLU A 151 -3.71 -7.74 -4.29
C GLU A 151 -3.02 -6.42 -3.90
N MET A 152 -3.59 -5.65 -2.97
CA MET A 152 -2.96 -4.46 -2.41
C MET A 152 -1.66 -4.80 -1.70
N ALA A 153 -1.67 -5.80 -0.81
CA ALA A 153 -0.48 -6.25 -0.08
C ALA A 153 0.62 -6.75 -1.04
N ARG A 154 0.25 -7.51 -2.08
CA ARG A 154 1.19 -7.96 -3.13
C ARG A 154 1.89 -6.80 -3.83
N ARG A 155 1.20 -5.69 -4.06
CA ARG A 155 1.78 -4.50 -4.69
C ARG A 155 2.70 -3.73 -3.77
N VAL A 156 2.33 -3.58 -2.50
CA VAL A 156 3.08 -2.79 -1.52
C VAL A 156 4.29 -3.55 -0.99
N VAL A 157 4.07 -4.79 -0.53
CA VAL A 157 5.06 -5.59 0.22
C VAL A 157 5.71 -6.68 -0.64
N GLY A 158 5.19 -6.93 -1.84
CA GLY A 158 5.75 -7.90 -2.78
C GLY A 158 5.64 -9.35 -2.29
N SER A 159 6.79 -10.03 -2.15
CA SER A 159 6.85 -11.45 -1.79
C SER A 159 6.36 -11.76 -0.36
N LEU A 160 6.44 -10.80 0.56
CA LEU A 160 5.90 -10.96 1.92
C LEU A 160 4.38 -11.15 1.94
N ALA A 161 3.66 -10.66 0.93
CA ALA A 161 2.23 -10.91 0.79
C ALA A 161 1.92 -12.39 0.56
N ALA A 162 2.80 -13.13 -0.12
CA ALA A 162 2.66 -14.58 -0.29
C ALA A 162 2.78 -15.31 1.05
N LEU A 163 3.73 -14.91 1.90
CA LEU A 163 3.88 -15.47 3.25
C LEU A 163 2.63 -15.20 4.10
N ALA A 164 2.11 -13.96 4.07
CA ALA A 164 0.87 -13.61 4.76
C ALA A 164 -0.32 -14.44 4.24
N GLY A 165 -0.38 -14.70 2.93
CA GLY A 165 -1.38 -15.57 2.31
C GLY A 165 -1.30 -17.01 2.81
N VAL A 166 -0.10 -17.57 2.94
CA VAL A 166 0.10 -18.92 3.49
C VAL A 166 -0.37 -18.99 4.94
N VAL A 167 0.00 -18.02 5.78
CA VAL A 167 -0.45 -17.96 7.18
C VAL A 167 -1.98 -17.82 7.27
N PHE A 168 -2.57 -17.01 6.39
CA PHE A 168 -4.03 -16.87 6.31
C PHE A 168 -4.71 -18.18 5.95
N LEU A 169 -4.21 -18.90 4.93
CA LEU A 169 -4.73 -20.21 4.52
C LEU A 169 -4.54 -21.26 5.60
N TYR A 170 -3.40 -21.24 6.30
CA TYR A 170 -3.15 -22.13 7.44
C TYR A 170 -4.21 -21.98 8.54
N ASN A 171 -4.67 -20.74 8.79
CA ASN A 171 -5.71 -20.49 9.79
C ASN A 171 -7.06 -21.15 9.42
N PHE A 172 -7.36 -21.30 8.13
CA PHE A 172 -8.53 -22.07 7.67
C PHE A 172 -8.31 -23.58 7.69
N ALA A 173 -7.08 -24.05 7.46
CA ALA A 173 -6.76 -25.47 7.46
C ALA A 173 -6.57 -26.03 8.89
N GLY A 174 -6.38 -25.17 9.88
CA GLY A 174 -6.08 -25.56 11.26
C GLY A 174 -7.21 -26.33 11.97
N GLU A 175 -8.44 -26.30 11.46
CA GLU A 175 -9.52 -27.14 11.95
C GLU A 175 -9.45 -28.60 11.45
N TRP A 176 -8.56 -28.89 10.46
CA TRP A 176 -8.44 -30.21 9.83
C TRP A 176 -7.15 -30.94 10.19
N ILE A 177 -6.29 -30.32 11.01
CA ILE A 177 -5.03 -30.89 11.54
C ILE A 177 -5.09 -31.04 13.04
#